data_2e8dab70e934754d1cb741c93f037c8a
#
_entry.id   2e8dab70e934754d1cb741c93f037c8a
#
_cell.length_a   1.000
_cell.length_b   1.000
_cell.length_c   1.000
_cell.angle_alpha   90.00
_cell.angle_beta   90.00
_cell.angle_gamma   90.00
#
_symmetry.space_group_name_H-M   'P 1'
#
loop_
_entity.id
_entity.type
_entity.pdbx_description
1 polymer ?
#
loop_
_entity_poly.entity_id
_entity_poly.type
_entity_poly.pdbx_seq_one_letter_code
_entity_poly.pdbx_strand_id
1 'polypeptide(L)'
;MNRNDLLGFFAYDAWANREALASLGPAAAAAPKTVTLIAHVAATEQLWIARTLAEPQPMPVWPDLSLDECGPALARGAQRWQAYLQALADAELAREVTYTNSKGQTFRSRVDDIATHVVFHSHYHRGQIASLVRAAGHTPAYTDFIHAIRTRATGTQEVR
;
A
#
# COMPACT_ATOMS: atom_id res chain seq x y z
N MET A 1 1.13 12.93 -14.41
CA MET A 1 0.96 12.79 -12.95
C MET A 1 2.08 13.58 -12.29
N ASN A 2 1.77 14.38 -11.29
CA ASN A 2 2.75 15.16 -10.53
C ASN A 2 2.90 14.58 -9.12
N ARG A 3 3.84 15.10 -8.35
CA ARG A 3 4.12 14.66 -6.98
C ARG A 3 2.89 14.78 -6.05
N ASN A 4 2.11 15.86 -6.19
CA ASN A 4 0.92 16.05 -5.34
C ASN A 4 -0.17 15.01 -5.64
N ASP A 5 -0.32 14.59 -6.90
CA ASP A 5 -1.23 13.50 -7.25
C ASP A 5 -0.82 12.21 -6.53
N LEU A 6 0.47 11.88 -6.53
CA LEU A 6 1.00 10.69 -5.84
C LEU A 6 0.84 10.80 -4.32
N LEU A 7 1.12 11.95 -3.72
CA LEU A 7 0.87 12.18 -2.29
C LEU A 7 -0.60 11.95 -1.93
N GLY A 8 -1.52 12.41 -2.78
CA GLY A 8 -2.96 12.15 -2.61
C GLY A 8 -3.31 10.67 -2.69
N PHE A 9 -2.73 9.95 -3.65
CA PHE A 9 -2.94 8.50 -3.78
C PHE A 9 -2.38 7.72 -2.59
N PHE A 10 -1.21 8.07 -2.08
CA PHE A 10 -0.66 7.43 -0.88
C PHE A 10 -1.43 7.78 0.40
N ALA A 11 -1.98 8.99 0.52
CA ALA A 11 -2.88 9.32 1.61
C ALA A 11 -4.16 8.47 1.57
N TYR A 12 -4.75 8.29 0.38
CA TYR A 12 -5.86 7.38 0.17
C TYR A 12 -5.48 5.94 0.50
N ASP A 13 -4.36 5.46 0.01
CA ASP A 13 -3.91 4.07 0.21
C ASP A 13 -3.70 3.75 1.68
N ALA A 14 -3.04 4.65 2.43
CA ALA A 14 -2.84 4.53 3.86
C ALA A 14 -4.18 4.49 4.64
N TRP A 15 -5.15 5.32 4.29
CA TRP A 15 -6.49 5.29 4.86
C TRP A 15 -7.18 3.96 4.54
N ALA A 16 -7.22 3.57 3.26
CA ALA A 16 -7.93 2.38 2.81
C ALA A 16 -7.35 1.09 3.41
N ASN A 17 -6.03 1.02 3.58
CA ASN A 17 -5.36 -0.11 4.23
C ASN A 17 -5.72 -0.19 5.72
N ARG A 18 -5.83 0.94 6.44
CA ARG A 18 -6.30 0.94 7.84
C ARG A 18 -7.74 0.47 7.97
N GLU A 19 -8.63 0.96 7.10
CA GLU A 19 -10.05 0.53 7.09
C GLU A 19 -10.17 -0.97 6.78
N ALA A 20 -9.42 -1.45 5.78
CA ALA A 20 -9.40 -2.87 5.45
C ALA A 20 -8.92 -3.70 6.64
N LEU A 21 -7.81 -3.31 7.28
CA LEU A 21 -7.27 -3.99 8.47
C LEU A 21 -8.29 -4.01 9.61
N ALA A 22 -8.93 -2.87 9.90
CA ALA A 22 -9.94 -2.76 10.96
C ALA A 22 -11.14 -3.70 10.73
N SER A 23 -11.51 -3.95 9.47
CA SER A 23 -12.61 -4.86 9.12
C SER A 23 -12.26 -6.35 9.30
N LEU A 24 -10.99 -6.70 9.52
CA LEU A 24 -10.55 -8.10 9.62
C LEU A 24 -10.80 -8.72 11.00
N GLY A 25 -10.90 -7.95 12.09
CA GLY A 25 -10.96 -8.47 13.44
C GLY A 25 -11.89 -9.69 13.59
N PRO A 26 -13.20 -9.57 13.30
CA PRO A 26 -14.13 -10.71 13.39
C PRO A 26 -13.91 -11.78 12.31
N ALA A 27 -13.41 -11.38 11.11
CA ALA A 27 -13.25 -12.27 9.97
C ALA A 27 -11.93 -13.04 9.96
N ALA A 28 -10.92 -12.59 10.69
CA ALA A 28 -9.55 -13.14 10.63
C ALA A 28 -9.50 -14.64 10.95
N ALA A 29 -10.25 -15.10 11.93
CA ALA A 29 -10.31 -16.52 12.30
C ALA A 29 -11.03 -17.38 11.24
N ALA A 30 -12.09 -16.85 10.62
CA ALA A 30 -12.86 -17.56 9.60
C ALA A 30 -12.21 -17.51 8.21
N ALA A 31 -11.37 -16.51 7.94
CA ALA A 31 -10.68 -16.30 6.67
C ALA A 31 -9.21 -15.90 6.87
N PRO A 32 -8.35 -16.78 7.37
CA PRO A 32 -6.96 -16.46 7.72
C PRO A 32 -6.14 -15.91 6.53
N LYS A 33 -6.49 -16.25 5.30
CA LYS A 33 -5.88 -15.69 4.10
C LYS A 33 -5.99 -14.15 4.00
N THR A 34 -6.97 -13.55 4.68
CA THR A 34 -7.10 -12.09 4.73
C THR A 34 -5.92 -11.45 5.45
N VAL A 35 -5.45 -12.07 6.54
CA VAL A 35 -4.26 -11.62 7.28
C VAL A 35 -3.00 -11.77 6.42
N THR A 36 -2.85 -12.90 5.72
CA THR A 36 -1.74 -13.11 4.78
C THR A 36 -1.71 -12.05 3.68
N LEU A 37 -2.88 -11.66 3.14
CA LEU A 37 -2.97 -10.65 2.08
C LEU A 37 -2.65 -9.24 2.60
N ILE A 38 -3.15 -8.86 3.77
CA ILE A 38 -2.84 -7.52 4.32
C ILE A 38 -1.37 -7.42 4.75
N ALA A 39 -0.79 -8.50 5.27
CA ALA A 39 0.65 -8.60 5.54
C ALA A 39 1.50 -8.45 4.26
N HIS A 40 1.05 -9.08 3.16
CA HIS A 40 1.69 -8.94 1.85
C HIS A 40 1.58 -7.50 1.30
N VAL A 41 0.48 -6.81 1.48
CA VAL A 41 0.36 -5.38 1.14
C VAL A 41 1.41 -4.57 1.88
N ALA A 42 1.51 -4.73 3.21
CA ALA A 42 2.50 -4.04 4.03
C ALA A 42 3.95 -4.33 3.60
N ALA A 43 4.25 -5.60 3.29
CA ALA A 43 5.57 -6.00 2.81
C ALA A 43 5.89 -5.40 1.43
N THR A 44 4.91 -5.33 0.54
CA THR A 44 5.10 -4.80 -0.81
C THR A 44 5.36 -3.30 -0.79
N GLU A 45 4.64 -2.52 0.02
CA GLU A 45 4.93 -1.09 0.21
C GLU A 45 6.38 -0.87 0.66
N GLN A 46 6.84 -1.63 1.65
CA GLN A 46 8.19 -1.51 2.19
C GLN A 46 9.26 -2.03 1.22
N LEU A 47 8.99 -3.09 0.47
CA LEU A 47 9.88 -3.60 -0.55
C LEU A 47 10.15 -2.56 -1.65
N TRP A 48 9.09 -1.94 -2.16
CA TRP A 48 9.23 -1.01 -3.26
C TRP A 48 9.91 0.30 -2.85
N ILE A 49 9.64 0.83 -1.66
CA ILE A 49 10.41 2.00 -1.19
C ILE A 49 11.87 1.65 -0.93
N ALA A 50 12.19 0.46 -0.41
CA ALA A 50 13.56 0.02 -0.23
C ALA A 50 14.30 -0.11 -1.58
N ARG A 51 13.65 -0.70 -2.61
CA ARG A 51 14.20 -0.75 -3.98
C ARG A 51 14.45 0.64 -4.56
N THR A 52 13.51 1.57 -4.35
CA THR A 52 13.61 2.95 -4.84
C THR A 52 14.79 3.70 -4.22
N LEU A 53 15.10 3.38 -2.97
CA LEU A 53 16.20 3.95 -2.19
C LEU A 53 17.50 3.15 -2.26
N ALA A 54 17.53 2.05 -3.01
CA ALA A 54 18.65 1.09 -3.07
C ALA A 54 19.03 0.52 -1.68
N GLU A 55 18.05 0.30 -0.83
CA GLU A 55 18.20 -0.29 0.50
C GLU A 55 17.94 -1.80 0.48
N PRO A 56 18.45 -2.56 1.47
CA PRO A 56 18.11 -3.97 1.64
C PRO A 56 16.61 -4.18 1.82
N GLN A 57 16.10 -5.30 1.31
CA GLN A 57 14.70 -5.71 1.52
C GLN A 57 14.43 -5.92 3.03
N PRO A 58 13.46 -5.23 3.63
CA PRO A 58 13.28 -5.24 5.09
C PRO A 58 12.60 -6.51 5.63
N MET A 59 11.85 -7.23 4.78
CA MET A 59 11.14 -8.45 5.15
C MET A 59 10.82 -9.31 3.91
N PRO A 60 10.45 -10.59 4.07
CA PRO A 60 9.97 -11.41 2.95
C PRO A 60 8.76 -10.77 2.24
N VAL A 61 8.57 -11.09 0.95
CA VAL A 61 7.41 -10.62 0.17
C VAL A 61 6.08 -11.13 0.75
N TRP A 62 6.11 -12.33 1.30
CA TRP A 62 4.99 -12.96 2.01
C TRP A 62 5.43 -13.20 3.46
N PRO A 63 5.36 -12.19 4.34
CA PRO A 63 5.78 -12.34 5.72
C PRO A 63 4.70 -13.06 6.54
N ASP A 64 5.13 -13.77 7.56
CA ASP A 64 4.26 -14.34 8.57
C ASP A 64 4.04 -13.34 9.70
N LEU A 65 3.12 -12.39 9.47
CA LEU A 65 2.72 -11.39 10.45
C LEU A 65 1.37 -11.75 11.07
N SER A 66 1.26 -11.57 12.37
CA SER A 66 -0.03 -11.56 13.06
C SER A 66 -0.86 -10.33 12.66
N LEU A 67 -2.16 -10.35 12.94
CA LEU A 67 -3.05 -9.22 12.67
C LEU A 67 -2.56 -7.94 13.36
N ASP A 68 -2.08 -8.05 14.61
CA ASP A 68 -1.59 -6.91 15.39
C ASP A 68 -0.30 -6.30 14.83
N GLU A 69 0.54 -7.11 14.17
CA GLU A 69 1.78 -6.65 13.54
C GLU A 69 1.54 -5.97 12.18
N CYS A 70 0.42 -6.28 11.52
CA CYS A 70 0.10 -5.69 10.21
C CYS A 70 -0.09 -4.16 10.29
N GLY A 71 -0.73 -3.64 11.35
CA GLY A 71 -0.96 -2.20 11.51
C GLY A 71 0.33 -1.39 11.55
N PRO A 72 1.25 -1.68 12.46
CA PRO A 72 2.57 -1.03 12.49
C PRO A 72 3.36 -1.19 11.19
N ALA A 73 3.26 -2.34 10.53
CA ALA A 73 3.96 -2.60 9.26
C ALA A 73 3.43 -1.72 8.12
N LEU A 74 2.11 -1.57 7.97
CA LEU A 74 1.46 -0.66 7.02
C LEU A 74 1.82 0.80 7.31
N ALA A 75 1.77 1.21 8.57
CA ALA A 75 2.11 2.58 8.97
C ALA A 75 3.55 2.94 8.58
N ARG A 76 4.51 2.05 8.78
CA ARG A 76 5.91 2.26 8.36
C ARG A 76 6.05 2.42 6.85
N GLY A 77 5.36 1.59 6.05
CA GLY A 77 5.35 1.71 4.59
C GLY A 77 4.83 3.06 4.13
N ALA A 78 3.64 3.42 4.62
CA ALA A 78 2.99 4.70 4.30
C ALA A 78 3.85 5.92 4.68
N GLN A 79 4.44 5.93 5.88
CA GLN A 79 5.30 7.02 6.35
C GLN A 79 6.54 7.18 5.46
N ARG A 80 7.19 6.07 5.07
CA ARG A 80 8.38 6.10 4.22
C ARG A 80 8.07 6.63 2.83
N TRP A 81 6.98 6.18 2.21
CA TRP A 81 6.53 6.68 0.92
C TRP A 81 6.18 8.16 0.98
N GLN A 82 5.44 8.57 2.00
CA GLN A 82 5.07 9.98 2.19
C GLN A 82 6.32 10.87 2.35
N ALA A 83 7.25 10.49 3.21
CA ALA A 83 8.49 11.24 3.42
C ALA A 83 9.33 11.34 2.13
N TYR A 84 9.46 10.23 1.40
CA TYR A 84 10.17 10.19 0.13
C TYR A 84 9.54 11.12 -0.90
N LEU A 85 8.23 11.02 -1.13
CA LEU A 85 7.52 11.85 -2.10
C LEU A 85 7.53 13.33 -1.70
N GLN A 86 7.46 13.68 -0.42
CA GLN A 86 7.55 15.06 0.05
C GLN A 86 8.91 15.70 -0.26
N ALA A 87 9.98 14.91 -0.17
CA ALA A 87 11.34 15.38 -0.44
C ALA A 87 11.69 15.42 -1.94
N LEU A 88 10.92 14.74 -2.81
CA LEU A 88 11.23 14.56 -4.22
C LEU A 88 10.82 15.79 -5.04
N ALA A 89 11.67 16.24 -5.97
CA ALA A 89 11.28 17.22 -6.98
C ALA A 89 10.47 16.53 -8.10
N ASP A 90 9.51 17.23 -8.72
CA ASP A 90 8.67 16.68 -9.78
C ASP A 90 9.50 16.12 -10.96
N ALA A 91 10.62 16.76 -11.32
CA ALA A 91 11.51 16.29 -12.37
C ALA A 91 12.13 14.91 -12.08
N GLU A 92 12.26 14.54 -10.81
CA GLU A 92 12.83 13.26 -10.39
C GLU A 92 11.85 12.09 -10.47
N LEU A 93 10.56 12.37 -10.65
CA LEU A 93 9.53 11.33 -10.84
C LEU A 93 9.83 10.44 -12.07
N ALA A 94 10.44 11.02 -13.09
CA ALA A 94 10.86 10.29 -14.29
C ALA A 94 12.19 9.53 -14.13
N ARG A 95 12.88 9.67 -12.98
CA ARG A 95 14.15 8.97 -12.72
C ARG A 95 13.93 7.47 -12.73
N GLU A 96 14.82 6.75 -13.42
CA GLU A 96 14.80 5.28 -13.44
C GLU A 96 15.52 4.69 -12.22
N VAL A 97 14.89 3.68 -11.66
CA VAL A 97 15.43 2.84 -10.59
C VAL A 97 15.74 1.46 -11.16
N THR A 98 16.96 0.98 -10.94
CA THR A 98 17.36 -0.39 -11.28
C THR A 98 17.22 -1.27 -10.05
N TYR A 99 16.54 -2.41 -10.19
CA TYR A 99 16.33 -3.36 -9.10
C TYR A 99 16.32 -4.80 -9.61
N THR A 100 16.55 -5.74 -8.71
CA THR A 100 16.51 -7.18 -9.02
C THR A 100 15.31 -7.80 -8.32
N ASN A 101 14.56 -8.62 -9.04
CA ASN A 101 13.42 -9.34 -8.47
C ASN A 101 13.89 -10.61 -7.72
N SER A 102 12.94 -11.32 -7.08
CA SER A 102 13.19 -12.56 -6.32
C SER A 102 13.72 -13.73 -7.18
N LYS A 103 13.66 -13.60 -8.51
CA LYS A 103 14.19 -14.61 -9.47
C LYS A 103 15.57 -14.22 -10.00
N GLY A 104 16.21 -13.18 -9.46
CA GLY A 104 17.51 -12.71 -9.92
C GLY A 104 17.48 -11.91 -11.23
N GLN A 105 16.31 -11.54 -11.74
CA GLN A 105 16.17 -10.76 -12.96
C GLN A 105 16.26 -9.27 -12.64
N THR A 106 17.05 -8.53 -13.43
CA THR A 106 17.22 -7.08 -13.29
C THR A 106 16.22 -6.33 -14.17
N PHE A 107 15.60 -5.32 -13.60
CA PHE A 107 14.63 -4.44 -14.25
C PHE A 107 14.99 -2.97 -14.01
N ARG A 108 14.44 -2.11 -14.86
CA ARG A 108 14.47 -0.67 -14.71
C ARG A 108 13.04 -0.15 -14.79
N SER A 109 12.65 0.71 -13.87
CA SER A 109 11.33 1.34 -13.86
C SER A 109 11.44 2.76 -13.33
N ARG A 110 10.55 3.62 -13.80
CA ARG A 110 10.49 5.00 -13.33
C ARG A 110 9.93 5.07 -11.91
N VAL A 111 10.30 6.08 -11.16
CA VAL A 111 9.81 6.31 -9.80
C VAL A 111 8.28 6.45 -9.77
N ASP A 112 7.70 7.24 -10.70
CA ASP A 112 6.25 7.41 -10.78
C ASP A 112 5.50 6.12 -11.13
N ASP A 113 6.05 5.27 -12.00
CA ASP A 113 5.48 3.96 -12.31
C ASP A 113 5.51 3.02 -11.10
N ILE A 114 6.63 3.01 -10.36
CA ILE A 114 6.76 2.23 -9.12
C ILE A 114 5.75 2.70 -8.07
N ALA A 115 5.67 4.01 -7.83
CA ALA A 115 4.73 4.57 -6.86
C ALA A 115 3.27 4.25 -7.23
N THR A 116 2.92 4.39 -8.50
CA THR A 116 1.59 4.04 -9.02
C THR A 116 1.30 2.54 -8.86
N HIS A 117 2.28 1.69 -9.16
CA HIS A 117 2.16 0.25 -8.97
C HIS A 117 1.84 -0.10 -7.51
N VAL A 118 2.50 0.51 -6.53
CA VAL A 118 2.28 0.23 -5.10
C VAL A 118 0.82 0.48 -4.72
N VAL A 119 0.26 1.62 -5.12
CA VAL A 119 -1.14 1.97 -4.83
C VAL A 119 -2.12 1.00 -5.50
N PHE A 120 -1.91 0.67 -6.76
CA PHE A 120 -2.77 -0.27 -7.49
C PHE A 120 -2.64 -1.71 -6.97
N HIS A 121 -1.44 -2.12 -6.57
CA HIS A 121 -1.22 -3.42 -5.96
C HIS A 121 -1.98 -3.56 -4.62
N SER A 122 -1.91 -2.54 -3.77
CA SER A 122 -2.68 -2.49 -2.52
C SER A 122 -4.19 -2.55 -2.79
N HIS A 123 -4.68 -1.75 -3.76
CA HIS A 123 -6.08 -1.75 -4.16
C HIS A 123 -6.55 -3.13 -4.65
N TYR A 124 -5.75 -3.79 -5.49
CA TYR A 124 -6.04 -5.13 -6.00
C TYR A 124 -6.21 -6.15 -4.85
N HIS A 125 -5.30 -6.14 -3.88
CA HIS A 125 -5.38 -7.05 -2.74
C HIS A 125 -6.49 -6.68 -1.76
N ARG A 126 -6.82 -5.40 -1.56
CA ARG A 126 -8.01 -4.99 -0.79
C ARG A 126 -9.30 -5.53 -1.41
N GLY A 127 -9.41 -5.58 -2.73
CA GLY A 127 -10.55 -6.22 -3.40
C GLY A 127 -10.67 -7.72 -3.08
N GLN A 128 -9.54 -8.43 -3.05
CA GLN A 128 -9.51 -9.85 -2.64
C GLN A 128 -9.88 -10.03 -1.16
N ILE A 129 -9.34 -9.19 -0.28
CA ILE A 129 -9.67 -9.18 1.15
C ILE A 129 -11.17 -8.96 1.32
N ALA A 130 -11.74 -7.95 0.68
CA ALA A 130 -13.17 -7.65 0.77
C ALA A 130 -14.05 -8.83 0.31
N SER A 131 -13.64 -9.55 -0.72
CA SER A 131 -14.32 -10.77 -1.19
C SER A 131 -14.29 -11.88 -0.14
N LEU A 132 -13.13 -12.12 0.47
CA LEU A 132 -12.97 -13.16 1.51
C LEU A 132 -13.75 -12.81 2.79
N VAL A 133 -13.76 -11.55 3.20
CA VAL A 133 -14.53 -11.07 4.37
C VAL A 133 -16.03 -11.30 4.14
N ARG A 134 -16.56 -10.99 2.96
CA ARG A 134 -17.97 -11.29 2.60
C ARG A 134 -18.26 -12.79 2.61
N ALA A 135 -17.37 -13.58 2.01
CA ALA A 135 -17.53 -15.04 1.98
C ALA A 135 -17.55 -15.67 3.38
N ALA A 136 -16.87 -15.04 4.35
CA ALA A 136 -16.89 -15.42 5.75
C ALA A 136 -18.12 -14.89 6.53
N GLY A 137 -19.08 -14.24 5.86
CA GLY A 137 -20.31 -13.72 6.48
C GLY A 137 -20.15 -12.37 7.21
N HIS A 138 -19.05 -11.64 6.95
CA HIS A 138 -18.77 -10.35 7.58
C HIS A 138 -18.86 -9.20 6.58
N THR A 139 -18.94 -7.97 7.09
CA THR A 139 -18.99 -6.75 6.28
C THR A 139 -17.57 -6.21 6.08
N PRO A 140 -17.04 -6.17 4.85
CA PRO A 140 -15.74 -5.56 4.58
C PRO A 140 -15.81 -4.04 4.67
N ALA A 141 -14.66 -3.41 4.86
CA ALA A 141 -14.55 -1.97 4.75
C ALA A 141 -14.92 -1.46 3.34
N TYR A 142 -15.59 -0.31 3.28
CA TYR A 142 -15.88 0.38 2.03
C TYR A 142 -14.76 1.37 1.69
N THR A 143 -13.83 0.93 0.87
CA THR A 143 -12.59 1.66 0.55
C THR A 143 -12.56 2.20 -0.88
N ASP A 144 -13.72 2.52 -1.45
CA ASP A 144 -13.81 3.13 -2.79
C ASP A 144 -13.15 4.52 -2.81
N PHE A 145 -12.33 4.78 -3.85
CA PHE A 145 -11.55 6.01 -3.95
C PHE A 145 -12.41 7.26 -3.96
N ILE A 146 -13.48 7.28 -4.76
CA ILE A 146 -14.35 8.46 -4.83
C ILE A 146 -15.14 8.69 -3.53
N HIS A 147 -15.42 7.62 -2.77
CA HIS A 147 -15.99 7.74 -1.43
C HIS A 147 -15.01 8.44 -0.47
N ALA A 148 -13.76 8.03 -0.46
CA ALA A 148 -12.72 8.65 0.37
C ALA A 148 -12.57 10.15 0.08
N ILE A 149 -12.61 10.54 -1.19
CA ILE A 149 -12.55 11.95 -1.61
C ILE A 149 -13.78 12.72 -1.13
N ARG A 150 -15.00 12.20 -1.34
CA ARG A 150 -16.27 12.85 -0.96
C ARG A 150 -16.41 13.04 0.55
N THR A 151 -15.91 12.11 1.33
CA THR A 151 -15.97 12.12 2.79
C THR A 151 -14.77 12.81 3.44
N ARG A 152 -13.80 13.28 2.65
CA ARG A 152 -12.51 13.82 3.13
C ARG A 152 -11.80 12.89 4.10
N ALA A 153 -11.96 11.58 3.92
CA ALA A 153 -11.43 10.56 4.83
C ALA A 153 -9.89 10.54 4.90
N THR A 154 -9.22 11.07 3.88
CA THR A 154 -7.76 11.14 3.79
C THR A 154 -7.15 12.33 4.54
N GLY A 155 -7.94 13.24 5.08
CA GLY A 155 -7.46 14.47 5.74
C GLY A 155 -6.77 15.46 4.81
N THR A 156 -6.74 15.21 3.51
CA THR A 156 -6.19 16.14 2.51
C THR A 156 -7.20 17.28 2.29
N GLN A 157 -6.79 18.49 2.63
CA GLN A 157 -7.52 19.71 2.22
C GLN A 157 -7.49 19.78 0.69
N GLU A 158 -8.58 20.28 0.11
CA GLU A 158 -8.72 20.49 -1.32
C GLU A 158 -7.49 21.16 -1.91
N VAL A 159 -6.77 20.45 -2.77
CA VAL A 159 -6.01 21.10 -3.83
C VAL A 159 -7.01 21.38 -4.94
N ARG A 160 -7.49 22.62 -4.99
CA ARG A 160 -8.24 23.16 -6.12
C ARG A 160 -7.31 23.39 -7.30
#